data_ac880276d22854cfbc29023b3177c832
#
_entry.id   ac880276d22854cfbc29023b3177c832
#
_cell.length_a   1.000
_cell.length_b   1.000
_cell.length_c   1.000
_cell.angle_alpha   90.00
_cell.angle_beta   90.00
_cell.angle_gamma   90.00
#
_symmetry.space_group_name_H-M   'P 1'
#
loop_
_entity.id
_entity.type
_entity.pdbx_description
1 polymer ?
#
loop_
_entity_poly.entity_id
_entity_poly.type
_entity_poly.pdbx_seq_one_letter_code
_entity_poly.pdbx_strand_id
1 'polypeptide(L)'
;MLEELEKYDFFHYFQEISAVPRGSEHNEAISDYLVAFAKEHQLFAYQDASYNVVIRKEAAKGYENLPGIILQGHMDMVCEKESGVEHDFTNEGLDLAVAGDYLYAKGTTLGGDDGIALAYGLAILADDTKEYPMIELVATTDEEIGMFGAKALDTDVLKGKYLINLDTEEEGSLLVGCAG
;
A
#
# COMPACT_ATOMS: atom_id res chain seq x y z
N MET A 1 -20.33 -5.91 11.53
CA MET A 1 -20.08 -4.79 10.57
C MET A 1 -18.65 -4.85 10.02
N LEU A 2 -17.55 -4.74 10.82
CA LEU A 2 -16.21 -5.03 10.29
C LEU A 2 -16.11 -6.46 9.76
N GLU A 3 -16.66 -7.44 10.47
CA GLU A 3 -16.75 -8.85 10.04
C GLU A 3 -17.40 -9.06 8.66
N GLU A 4 -18.28 -8.16 8.23
CA GLU A 4 -18.91 -8.24 6.90
C GLU A 4 -17.95 -7.83 5.77
N LEU A 5 -16.90 -7.10 6.10
CA LEU A 5 -15.84 -6.70 5.16
C LEU A 5 -14.76 -7.77 5.02
N GLU A 6 -14.64 -8.72 5.96
CA GLU A 6 -13.67 -9.82 5.93
C GLU A 6 -13.83 -10.76 4.71
N LYS A 7 -14.96 -10.71 4.04
CA LYS A 7 -15.16 -11.39 2.76
C LYS A 7 -14.34 -10.82 1.59
N TYR A 8 -13.75 -9.66 1.78
CA TYR A 8 -12.90 -9.02 0.79
C TYR A 8 -11.44 -9.14 1.23
N ASP A 9 -10.63 -9.84 0.46
CA ASP A 9 -9.24 -10.12 0.80
C ASP A 9 -8.42 -8.85 1.07
N PHE A 10 -8.65 -7.79 0.28
CA PHE A 10 -7.96 -6.51 0.48
C PHE A 10 -8.27 -5.88 1.85
N PHE A 11 -9.44 -6.13 2.41
CA PHE A 11 -9.82 -5.54 3.70
C PHE A 11 -9.02 -6.13 4.86
N HIS A 12 -8.69 -7.41 4.80
CA HIS A 12 -7.78 -8.05 5.75
C HIS A 12 -6.44 -7.29 5.78
N TYR A 13 -5.84 -7.06 4.61
CA TYR A 13 -4.58 -6.32 4.52
C TYR A 13 -4.72 -4.85 4.93
N PHE A 14 -5.85 -4.22 4.64
CA PHE A 14 -6.10 -2.86 5.11
C PHE A 14 -6.15 -2.78 6.65
N GLN A 15 -6.74 -3.78 7.32
CA GLN A 15 -6.74 -3.86 8.78
C GLN A 15 -5.32 -4.05 9.33
N GLU A 16 -4.52 -4.93 8.72
CA GLU A 16 -3.14 -5.14 9.14
C GLU A 16 -2.28 -3.88 8.97
N ILE A 17 -2.37 -3.21 7.82
CA ILE A 17 -1.70 -1.93 7.55
C ILE A 17 -2.13 -0.88 8.57
N SER A 18 -3.43 -0.79 8.87
CA SER A 18 -3.97 0.19 9.83
C SER A 18 -3.53 -0.07 11.27
N ALA A 19 -3.15 -1.30 11.59
CA ALA A 19 -2.59 -1.64 12.90
C ALA A 19 -1.11 -1.24 13.05
N VAL A 20 -0.43 -0.90 11.96
CA VAL A 20 0.98 -0.45 11.95
C VAL A 20 1.03 1.08 11.95
N PRO A 21 1.71 1.73 12.90
CA PRO A 21 2.01 3.16 12.81
C PRO A 21 2.77 3.49 11.52
N ARG A 22 2.27 4.49 10.77
CA ARG A 22 2.81 4.82 9.43
C ARG A 22 2.68 6.29 9.06
N GLY A 23 2.81 7.19 10.04
CA GLY A 23 2.88 8.62 9.75
C GLY A 23 4.12 8.95 8.91
N SER A 24 4.03 9.99 8.07
CA SER A 24 5.19 10.51 7.33
C SER A 24 6.40 10.70 8.26
N GLU A 25 7.61 10.50 7.77
CA GLU A 25 8.88 10.45 8.51
C GLU A 25 9.02 9.24 9.49
N HIS A 26 7.97 8.41 9.66
CA HIS A 26 7.98 7.22 10.53
C HIS A 26 7.67 5.94 9.74
N ASN A 27 8.41 5.73 8.66
CA ASN A 27 8.12 4.70 7.65
C ASN A 27 8.70 3.32 7.97
N GLU A 28 9.62 3.18 8.94
CA GLU A 28 10.36 1.93 9.20
C GLU A 28 9.41 0.76 9.50
N ALA A 29 8.45 0.95 10.40
CA ALA A 29 7.57 -0.12 10.85
C ALA A 29 6.69 -0.68 9.71
N ILE A 30 6.09 0.20 8.90
CA ILE A 30 5.25 -0.22 7.76
C ILE A 30 6.10 -0.82 6.63
N SER A 31 7.29 -0.29 6.39
CA SER A 31 8.25 -0.83 5.43
C SER A 31 8.68 -2.26 5.81
N ASP A 32 9.02 -2.48 7.09
CA ASP A 32 9.38 -3.80 7.61
C ASP A 32 8.21 -4.78 7.57
N TYR A 33 6.98 -4.33 7.83
CA TYR A 33 5.77 -5.14 7.64
C TYR A 33 5.66 -5.64 6.19
N LEU A 34 5.85 -4.78 5.20
CA LEU A 34 5.80 -5.14 3.78
C LEU A 34 6.89 -6.15 3.40
N VAL A 35 8.09 -6.00 3.93
CA VAL A 35 9.19 -6.97 3.74
C VAL A 35 8.86 -8.30 4.40
N ALA A 36 8.28 -8.30 5.60
CA ALA A 36 7.84 -9.50 6.30
C ALA A 36 6.74 -10.24 5.52
N PHE A 37 5.74 -9.52 5.01
CA PHE A 37 4.72 -10.06 4.11
C PHE A 37 5.34 -10.77 2.90
N ALA A 38 6.27 -10.11 2.20
CA ALA A 38 6.92 -10.70 1.04
C ALA A 38 7.65 -12.01 1.38
N LYS A 39 8.33 -12.03 2.53
CA LYS A 39 9.03 -13.22 3.04
C LYS A 39 8.05 -14.36 3.35
N GLU A 40 6.93 -14.08 3.98
CA GLU A 40 5.89 -15.07 4.30
C GLU A 40 5.33 -15.72 3.04
N HIS A 41 5.06 -14.91 2.01
CA HIS A 41 4.56 -15.36 0.71
C HIS A 41 5.65 -15.84 -0.26
N GLN A 42 6.91 -15.93 0.18
CA GLN A 42 8.06 -16.37 -0.64
C GLN A 42 8.26 -15.53 -1.91
N LEU A 43 7.94 -14.25 -1.84
CA LEU A 43 8.09 -13.28 -2.91
C LEU A 43 9.45 -12.56 -2.83
N PHE A 44 9.91 -12.01 -3.95
CA PHE A 44 11.05 -11.11 -3.95
C PHE A 44 10.66 -9.80 -3.24
N ALA A 45 11.57 -9.29 -2.40
CA ALA A 45 11.46 -7.96 -1.81
C ALA A 45 12.78 -7.20 -1.92
N TYR A 46 12.67 -5.91 -2.18
CA TYR A 46 13.75 -4.94 -2.10
C TYR A 46 13.30 -3.78 -1.21
N GLN A 47 14.10 -3.42 -0.24
CA GLN A 47 13.90 -2.26 0.63
C GLN A 47 15.12 -1.36 0.47
N ASP A 48 14.93 -0.08 0.19
CA ASP A 48 16.01 0.88 0.07
C ASP A 48 16.31 1.62 1.39
N ALA A 49 17.30 2.51 1.36
CA ALA A 49 17.71 3.29 2.52
C ALA A 49 16.66 4.35 2.94
N SER A 50 15.70 4.65 2.09
CA SER A 50 14.57 5.54 2.35
C SER A 50 13.32 4.78 2.78
N TYR A 51 13.44 3.47 3.04
CA TYR A 51 12.35 2.56 3.38
C TYR A 51 11.31 2.34 2.28
N ASN A 52 11.55 2.75 1.02
CA ASN A 52 10.71 2.31 -0.08
C ASN A 52 10.79 0.78 -0.23
N VAL A 53 9.69 0.15 -0.60
CA VAL A 53 9.64 -1.31 -0.78
C VAL A 53 9.14 -1.66 -2.17
N VAL A 54 9.83 -2.58 -2.83
CA VAL A 54 9.37 -3.22 -4.06
C VAL A 54 9.17 -4.70 -3.80
N ILE A 55 7.94 -5.19 -3.94
CA ILE A 55 7.61 -6.61 -3.84
C ILE A 55 7.28 -7.12 -5.24
N ARG A 56 7.83 -8.26 -5.63
CA ARG A 56 7.59 -8.85 -6.96
C ARG A 56 7.09 -10.27 -6.87
N LYS A 57 6.00 -10.54 -7.58
CA LYS A 57 5.49 -11.86 -7.91
C LYS A 57 5.82 -12.16 -9.37
N GLU A 58 6.58 -13.22 -9.59
CA GLU A 58 6.93 -13.62 -10.95
C GLU A 58 5.69 -14.07 -11.73
N ALA A 59 5.77 -14.03 -13.06
CA ALA A 59 4.67 -14.40 -13.93
C ALA A 59 4.24 -15.86 -13.73
N ALA A 60 2.95 -16.12 -13.77
CA ALA A 60 2.41 -17.48 -13.82
C ALA A 60 2.85 -18.19 -15.12
N LYS A 61 2.82 -19.52 -15.09
CA LYS A 61 3.18 -20.34 -16.25
C LYS A 61 2.30 -20.01 -17.46
N GLY A 62 2.93 -19.60 -18.56
CA GLY A 62 2.26 -19.19 -19.79
C GLY A 62 2.08 -17.67 -19.93
N TYR A 63 2.38 -16.90 -18.87
CA TYR A 63 2.29 -15.44 -18.85
C TYR A 63 3.68 -14.76 -18.88
N GLU A 64 4.76 -15.51 -18.94
CA GLU A 64 6.14 -15.03 -18.82
C GLU A 64 6.54 -14.04 -19.93
N ASN A 65 5.88 -14.12 -21.09
CA ASN A 65 6.13 -13.23 -22.23
C ASN A 65 5.26 -11.97 -22.22
N LEU A 66 4.33 -11.85 -21.29
CA LEU A 66 3.51 -10.65 -21.14
C LEU A 66 4.31 -9.55 -20.41
N PRO A 67 4.05 -8.28 -20.73
CA PRO A 67 4.69 -7.19 -20.02
C PRO A 67 4.28 -7.19 -18.56
N GLY A 68 5.25 -7.03 -17.66
CA GLY A 68 4.98 -6.91 -16.22
C GLY A 68 4.26 -5.62 -15.89
N ILE A 69 3.48 -5.65 -14.83
CA ILE A 69 2.68 -4.54 -14.31
C ILE A 69 3.25 -4.10 -12.97
N ILE A 70 3.40 -2.80 -12.79
CA ILE A 70 3.72 -2.15 -11.54
C ILE A 70 2.44 -1.54 -10.98
N LEU A 71 2.08 -1.91 -9.76
CA LEU A 71 1.08 -1.23 -8.93
C LEU A 71 1.86 -0.31 -7.98
N GLN A 72 1.51 0.97 -7.94
CA GLN A 72 2.24 1.92 -7.11
C GLN A 72 1.26 2.69 -6.21
N GLY A 73 1.64 2.84 -4.95
CA GLY A 73 1.01 3.67 -3.94
C GLY A 73 2.03 4.11 -2.90
N HIS A 74 1.62 5.01 -1.99
CA HIS A 74 2.47 5.41 -0.87
C HIS A 74 2.05 4.74 0.44
N MET A 75 3.01 4.56 1.36
CA MET A 75 2.76 3.85 2.61
C MET A 75 2.52 4.76 3.80
N ASP A 76 2.95 6.01 3.73
CA ASP A 76 2.73 6.99 4.77
C ASP A 76 1.29 7.56 4.76
N MET A 77 0.94 8.30 5.78
CA MET A 77 -0.35 8.95 5.92
C MET A 77 -0.25 10.23 6.74
N VAL A 78 -1.17 11.15 6.50
CA VAL A 78 -1.39 12.32 7.35
C VAL A 78 -1.89 11.89 8.72
N CYS A 79 -1.25 12.37 9.77
CA CYS A 79 -1.55 12.05 11.17
C CYS A 79 -2.28 13.22 11.85
N GLU A 80 -3.62 13.22 11.77
CA GLU A 80 -4.48 14.20 12.44
C GLU A 80 -5.49 13.51 13.36
N LYS A 81 -5.85 14.17 14.45
CA LYS A 81 -6.84 13.66 15.41
C LYS A 81 -7.83 14.72 15.87
N GLU A 82 -9.01 14.28 16.26
CA GLU A 82 -10.05 15.14 16.80
C GLU A 82 -9.62 15.78 18.13
N SER A 83 -10.18 16.96 18.41
CA SER A 83 -9.91 17.64 19.67
C SER A 83 -10.35 16.83 20.87
N GLY A 84 -9.44 16.58 21.81
CA GLY A 84 -9.69 15.81 23.01
C GLY A 84 -9.47 14.30 22.88
N VAL A 85 -9.09 13.82 21.68
CA VAL A 85 -8.68 12.42 21.49
C VAL A 85 -7.22 12.26 21.85
N GLU A 86 -6.92 11.29 22.71
CA GLU A 86 -5.55 10.84 22.99
C GLU A 86 -5.21 9.71 22.02
N HIS A 87 -4.20 9.90 21.20
CA HIS A 87 -3.65 8.91 20.28
C HIS A 87 -2.18 9.22 19.97
N ASP A 88 -1.34 8.20 20.00
CA ASP A 88 0.09 8.29 19.67
C ASP A 88 0.36 7.62 18.32
N PHE A 89 0.35 8.40 17.25
CA PHE A 89 0.60 7.91 15.88
C PHE A 89 1.99 7.28 15.68
N THR A 90 2.91 7.41 16.63
CA THR A 90 4.23 6.77 16.54
C THR A 90 4.20 5.34 17.07
N ASN A 91 3.30 5.04 17.99
CA ASN A 91 3.28 3.75 18.70
C ASN A 91 1.95 3.00 18.61
N GLU A 92 0.88 3.66 18.18
CA GLU A 92 -0.47 3.09 18.18
C GLU A 92 -1.02 3.00 16.75
N GLY A 93 -1.59 1.83 16.42
CA GLY A 93 -2.37 1.64 15.19
C GLY A 93 -3.76 2.28 15.30
N LEU A 94 -4.46 2.33 14.19
CA LEU A 94 -5.77 2.98 14.08
C LEU A 94 -6.90 2.08 14.61
N ASP A 95 -7.87 2.64 15.31
CA ASP A 95 -9.10 1.95 15.74
C ASP A 95 -10.18 2.08 14.65
N LEU A 96 -10.26 1.08 13.78
CA LEU A 96 -11.19 1.06 12.65
C LEU A 96 -12.63 0.79 13.09
N ALA A 97 -13.58 1.45 12.46
CA ALA A 97 -15.01 1.25 12.65
C ALA A 97 -15.81 1.47 11.36
N VAL A 98 -17.04 0.96 11.34
CA VAL A 98 -17.98 1.11 10.22
C VAL A 98 -19.23 1.86 10.68
N ALA A 99 -19.63 2.86 9.93
CA ALA A 99 -20.87 3.60 10.11
C ALA A 99 -21.63 3.69 8.78
N GLY A 100 -22.73 2.94 8.66
CA GLY A 100 -23.45 2.79 7.38
C GLY A 100 -22.53 2.17 6.33
N ASP A 101 -22.32 2.88 5.23
CA ASP A 101 -21.47 2.44 4.10
C ASP A 101 -20.03 2.96 4.19
N TYR A 102 -19.65 3.57 5.32
CA TYR A 102 -18.33 4.18 5.49
C TYR A 102 -17.47 3.42 6.50
N LEU A 103 -16.23 3.12 6.11
CA LEU A 103 -15.15 2.75 7.01
C LEU A 103 -14.46 4.03 7.49
N TYR A 104 -14.13 4.11 8.78
CA TYR A 104 -13.43 5.26 9.37
C TYR A 104 -12.54 4.80 10.53
N ALA A 105 -11.59 5.64 10.94
CA ALA A 105 -10.86 5.49 12.20
C ALA A 105 -11.48 6.37 13.27
N LYS A 106 -11.59 5.86 14.50
CA LYS A 106 -12.24 6.58 15.61
C LYS A 106 -11.36 7.72 16.11
N GLY A 107 -11.80 8.93 15.82
CA GLY A 107 -11.17 10.15 16.29
C GLY A 107 -9.83 10.51 15.64
N THR A 108 -9.44 9.81 14.58
CA THR A 108 -8.21 10.07 13.82
C THR A 108 -8.47 10.06 12.31
N THR A 109 -7.49 10.49 11.53
CA THR A 109 -7.40 10.21 10.10
C THR A 109 -7.40 8.70 9.85
N LEU A 110 -7.97 8.26 8.72
CA LEU A 110 -8.07 6.84 8.35
C LEU A 110 -6.83 6.32 7.63
N GLY A 111 -6.14 7.20 6.89
CA GLY A 111 -5.06 6.78 5.98
C GLY A 111 -5.56 5.86 4.86
N GLY A 112 -6.79 6.06 4.37
CA GLY A 112 -7.29 5.40 3.18
C GLY A 112 -6.47 5.76 1.96
N ASP A 113 -6.10 6.99 1.87
CA ASP A 113 -5.04 7.56 1.07
C ASP A 113 -3.69 7.30 1.79
N ASP A 114 -2.76 6.49 1.26
CA ASP A 114 -2.99 5.57 0.14
C ASP A 114 -2.90 4.10 0.62
N GLY A 115 -3.28 3.85 1.86
CA GLY A 115 -3.32 2.50 2.45
C GLY A 115 -4.18 1.52 1.65
N ILE A 116 -5.18 2.01 0.90
CA ILE A 116 -6.02 1.16 0.07
C ILE A 116 -5.24 0.58 -1.12
N ALA A 117 -4.34 1.35 -1.73
CA ALA A 117 -3.48 0.86 -2.81
C ALA A 117 -2.57 -0.27 -2.32
N LEU A 118 -1.97 -0.10 -1.14
CA LEU A 118 -1.16 -1.16 -0.53
C LEU A 118 -2.00 -2.41 -0.27
N ALA A 119 -3.20 -2.26 0.30
CA ALA A 119 -4.09 -3.37 0.60
C ALA A 119 -4.49 -4.15 -0.66
N TYR A 120 -4.83 -3.47 -1.76
CA TYR A 120 -5.08 -4.11 -3.04
C TYR A 120 -3.83 -4.81 -3.60
N GLY A 121 -2.68 -4.15 -3.54
CA GLY A 121 -1.42 -4.73 -3.98
C GLY A 121 -1.07 -6.02 -3.24
N LEU A 122 -1.19 -6.02 -1.90
CA LEU A 122 -0.94 -7.19 -1.07
C LEU A 122 -1.93 -8.32 -1.35
N ALA A 123 -3.23 -8.02 -1.49
CA ALA A 123 -4.25 -9.01 -1.83
C ALA A 123 -3.97 -9.69 -3.19
N ILE A 124 -3.56 -8.91 -4.20
CA ILE A 124 -3.19 -9.44 -5.52
C ILE A 124 -1.94 -10.32 -5.42
N LEU A 125 -0.93 -9.88 -4.68
CA LEU A 125 0.32 -10.62 -4.50
C LEU A 125 0.12 -11.92 -3.72
N ALA A 126 -0.78 -11.96 -2.75
CA ALA A 126 -1.10 -13.14 -1.96
C ALA A 126 -1.99 -14.16 -2.70
N ASP A 127 -2.73 -13.76 -3.73
CA ASP A 127 -3.66 -14.63 -4.44
C ASP A 127 -2.92 -15.60 -5.39
N ASP A 128 -2.77 -16.83 -4.96
CA ASP A 128 -2.19 -17.93 -5.77
C ASP A 128 -3.24 -18.67 -6.61
N THR A 129 -4.51 -18.26 -6.56
CA THR A 129 -5.60 -18.92 -7.29
C THR A 129 -5.76 -18.42 -8.71
N LYS A 130 -5.17 -17.27 -9.04
CA LYS A 130 -5.24 -16.64 -10.36
C LYS A 130 -3.88 -16.59 -11.04
N GLU A 131 -3.92 -16.53 -12.35
CA GLU A 131 -2.74 -16.43 -13.19
C GLU A 131 -2.52 -14.97 -13.64
N TYR A 132 -1.34 -14.44 -13.34
CA TYR A 132 -0.96 -13.06 -13.63
C TYR A 132 0.31 -13.01 -14.50
N PRO A 133 0.52 -11.97 -15.32
CA PRO A 133 1.86 -11.57 -15.71
C PRO A 133 2.67 -11.22 -14.46
N MET A 134 3.93 -10.93 -14.60
CA MET A 134 4.73 -10.44 -13.46
C MET A 134 4.07 -9.19 -12.85
N ILE A 135 3.91 -9.17 -11.55
CA ILE A 135 3.35 -8.03 -10.78
C ILE A 135 4.43 -7.50 -9.84
N GLU A 136 4.60 -6.19 -9.82
CA GLU A 136 5.38 -5.47 -8.81
C GLU A 136 4.45 -4.55 -8.02
N LEU A 137 4.54 -4.59 -6.69
CA LEU A 137 4.00 -3.55 -5.81
C LEU A 137 5.16 -2.63 -5.44
N VAL A 138 5.04 -1.36 -5.75
CA VAL A 138 5.98 -0.30 -5.37
C VAL A 138 5.30 0.55 -4.32
N ALA A 139 5.77 0.43 -3.08
CA ALA A 139 5.31 1.22 -1.95
C ALA A 139 6.35 2.31 -1.64
N THR A 140 5.98 3.57 -1.83
CA THR A 140 6.86 4.72 -1.59
C THR A 140 6.59 5.35 -0.23
N THR A 141 7.55 6.11 0.27
CA THR A 141 7.49 6.81 1.56
C THR A 141 7.36 8.31 1.37
N ASP A 142 6.85 8.99 2.41
CA ASP A 142 6.88 10.46 2.53
C ASP A 142 6.27 11.17 1.31
N GLU A 143 5.18 10.62 0.78
CA GLU A 143 4.41 11.23 -0.29
C GLU A 143 3.80 12.55 0.20
N GLU A 144 3.09 12.50 1.33
CA GLU A 144 2.30 13.54 1.96
C GLU A 144 3.10 14.80 2.32
N ILE A 145 4.40 14.68 2.43
CA ILE A 145 5.32 15.79 2.75
C ILE A 145 6.22 16.18 1.56
N GLY A 146 5.98 15.61 0.37
CA GLY A 146 6.63 16.04 -0.86
C GLY A 146 7.27 14.96 -1.71
N MET A 147 6.75 13.72 -1.68
CA MET A 147 7.20 12.59 -2.52
C MET A 147 8.69 12.28 -2.37
N PHE A 148 9.22 12.34 -1.14
CA PHE A 148 10.66 12.16 -0.92
C PHE A 148 11.10 10.73 -1.23
N GLY A 149 10.29 9.73 -0.86
CA GLY A 149 10.58 8.34 -1.17
C GLY A 149 10.60 8.07 -2.68
N ALA A 150 9.60 8.53 -3.41
CA ALA A 150 9.55 8.36 -4.87
C ALA A 150 10.77 8.99 -5.58
N LYS A 151 11.26 10.13 -5.10
CA LYS A 151 12.47 10.78 -5.63
C LYS A 151 13.76 10.02 -5.30
N ALA A 152 13.79 9.26 -4.22
CA ALA A 152 14.95 8.50 -3.75
C ALA A 152 15.00 7.08 -4.34
N LEU A 153 13.88 6.55 -4.82
CA LEU A 153 13.79 5.19 -5.33
C LEU A 153 14.72 4.94 -6.50
N ASP A 154 15.57 3.90 -6.39
CA ASP A 154 16.35 3.39 -7.52
C ASP A 154 15.41 2.61 -8.47
N THR A 155 15.09 3.22 -9.59
CA THR A 155 14.20 2.63 -10.61
C THR A 155 14.83 1.48 -11.39
N ASP A 156 16.13 1.26 -11.30
CA ASP A 156 16.82 0.13 -11.97
C ASP A 156 16.40 -1.23 -11.38
N VAL A 157 15.82 -1.24 -10.18
CA VAL A 157 15.27 -2.45 -9.56
C VAL A 157 13.98 -2.92 -10.24
N LEU A 158 13.24 -2.01 -10.89
CA LEU A 158 11.94 -2.27 -11.49
C LEU A 158 12.07 -3.04 -12.81
N LYS A 159 11.17 -4.00 -13.04
CA LYS A 159 11.11 -4.81 -14.26
C LYS A 159 9.81 -4.63 -15.04
N GLY A 160 8.77 -4.13 -14.39
CA GLY A 160 7.48 -3.89 -15.02
C GLY A 160 7.56 -2.85 -16.14
N LYS A 161 6.67 -2.96 -17.11
CA LYS A 161 6.59 -2.05 -18.27
C LYS A 161 5.41 -1.10 -18.20
N TYR A 162 4.38 -1.46 -17.47
CA TYR A 162 3.20 -0.64 -17.23
C TYR A 162 3.12 -0.30 -15.76
N LEU A 163 3.02 0.99 -15.47
CA LEU A 163 2.80 1.47 -14.11
C LEU A 163 1.36 1.94 -13.99
N ILE A 164 0.69 1.45 -12.96
CA ILE A 164 -0.63 1.87 -12.52
C ILE A 164 -0.44 2.51 -11.15
N ASN A 165 -0.47 3.83 -11.11
CA ASN A 165 -0.55 4.55 -9.85
C ASN A 165 -1.98 4.45 -9.32
N LEU A 166 -2.13 4.08 -8.06
CA LEU A 166 -3.43 3.85 -7.41
C LEU A 166 -3.87 5.01 -6.52
N ASP A 167 -3.08 6.07 -6.53
CA ASP A 167 -3.26 7.29 -5.77
C ASP A 167 -4.03 8.32 -6.62
N THR A 168 -5.32 8.05 -6.86
CA THR A 168 -6.21 8.91 -7.66
C THR A 168 -7.44 9.28 -6.85
N GLU A 169 -7.72 10.58 -6.74
CA GLU A 169 -8.79 11.13 -5.91
C GLU A 169 -10.22 10.86 -6.44
N GLU A 170 -10.39 10.69 -7.76
CA GLU A 170 -11.70 10.53 -8.39
C GLU A 170 -12.04 9.08 -8.69
N GLU A 171 -13.08 8.55 -8.05
CA GLU A 171 -13.59 7.22 -8.30
C GLU A 171 -13.95 7.02 -9.79
N GLY A 172 -13.45 5.92 -10.38
CA GLY A 172 -13.71 5.54 -11.77
C GLY A 172 -12.94 6.35 -12.81
N SER A 173 -12.07 7.26 -12.41
CA SER A 173 -11.21 8.03 -13.32
C SER A 173 -9.93 7.27 -13.67
N LEU A 174 -9.56 7.30 -14.96
CA LEU A 174 -8.28 6.81 -15.48
C LEU A 174 -7.50 7.98 -16.06
N LEU A 175 -6.48 8.44 -15.33
CA LEU A 175 -5.59 9.51 -15.78
C LEU A 175 -4.44 8.93 -16.59
N VAL A 176 -4.32 9.32 -17.86
CA VAL A 176 -3.32 8.78 -18.80
C VAL A 176 -2.16 9.75 -19.05
N GLY A 177 -2.03 10.77 -18.22
CA GLY A 177 -0.94 11.74 -18.29
C GLY A 177 -0.97 12.68 -17.11
N CYS A 178 0.16 13.32 -16.83
CA CYS A 178 0.29 14.31 -15.77
C CYS A 178 1.02 15.54 -16.30
N ALA A 179 1.04 16.60 -15.50
CA ALA A 179 1.72 17.85 -15.87
C ALA A 179 3.26 17.76 -15.79
N GLY A 180 3.82 16.63 -15.44
CA GLY A 180 5.24 16.22 -15.51
C GLY A 180 6.21 17.12 -14.78
#